data_848ae55eb91fc533428f6c73e64ba503
#
_entry.id   848ae55eb91fc533428f6c73e64ba503
#
_cell.length_a   1.000
_cell.length_b   1.000
_cell.length_c   1.000
_cell.angle_alpha   90.00
_cell.angle_beta   90.00
_cell.angle_gamma   90.00
#
_symmetry.space_group_name_H-M   'P 1'
#
loop_
_entity.id
_entity.type
_entity.pdbx_description
1 polymer ?
#
loop_
_entity_poly.entity_id
_entity_poly.type
_entity_poly.pdbx_seq_one_letter_code
_entity_poly.pdbx_strand_id
1 'polypeptide(L)'
;MPGLTPFPSTTAGDTRVTALDSVSVEFRTGEFTAIMGPSGSGKSTLMHCMAGLDSVSEGSTFVGDTDLSTLNDKQLTRLRRDRIGFVFQSFNLVPTLTASENITLPMDIGGHRVDKEWFTHIVTSFGLTKRLDHRPSELSGGQQQRVACARAIIGRPDIIFGDEPTGNLDSNSSTEVLTTLRSVVDDYNQTVVIVTHDPLAASYADRVIFLTDGHIVDELTDPTTEAILSTMATIDNPDNQVS
;
A
#
# COMPACT_ATOMS: atom_id res chain seq x y z
N MET A 1 -24.87 3.57 -10.72
CA MET A 1 -23.48 3.83 -10.28
C MET A 1 -23.46 5.19 -9.62
N PRO A 2 -23.25 5.35 -8.32
CA PRO A 2 -23.07 6.68 -7.71
C PRO A 2 -21.61 7.10 -7.91
N GLY A 3 -21.43 8.24 -8.59
CA GLY A 3 -20.14 8.91 -8.76
C GLY A 3 -19.59 9.35 -7.41
N LEU A 4 -18.31 9.10 -7.16
CA LEU A 4 -17.57 9.58 -6.01
C LEU A 4 -17.40 11.10 -6.12
N THR A 5 -17.71 11.82 -5.06
CA THR A 5 -17.55 13.27 -4.90
C THR A 5 -16.20 13.64 -4.28
N PRO A 6 -15.70 14.86 -4.44
CA PRO A 6 -14.29 15.24 -4.24
C PRO A 6 -13.79 15.14 -2.79
N PHE A 7 -12.49 14.84 -2.67
CA PHE A 7 -11.74 14.82 -1.41
C PHE A 7 -11.25 16.23 -1.02
N PRO A 8 -11.00 16.48 0.23
CA PRO A 8 -10.66 17.80 0.73
C PRO A 8 -9.41 17.93 1.60
N SER A 9 -9.28 19.10 2.18
CA SER A 9 -8.15 19.78 2.77
C SER A 9 -7.87 19.41 4.23
N THR A 10 -6.61 19.20 4.58
CA THR A 10 -6.12 19.22 5.97
C THR A 10 -5.73 20.65 6.38
N THR A 11 -6.08 21.05 7.61
CA THR A 11 -5.78 22.39 8.14
C THR A 11 -4.55 22.33 9.04
N ALA A 12 -3.49 23.06 8.68
CA ALA A 12 -2.39 23.39 9.57
C ALA A 12 -2.23 24.92 9.57
N GLY A 13 -2.71 25.59 10.60
CA GLY A 13 -2.69 27.06 10.71
C GLY A 13 -3.71 27.74 9.78
N ASP A 14 -3.62 29.07 9.64
CA ASP A 14 -4.53 29.90 8.83
C ASP A 14 -4.45 29.67 7.30
N THR A 15 -3.61 28.73 6.83
CA THR A 15 -3.49 28.38 5.42
C THR A 15 -4.13 27.01 5.19
N ARG A 16 -5.24 26.98 4.47
CA ARG A 16 -5.92 25.76 4.05
C ARG A 16 -5.14 25.14 2.89
N VAL A 17 -4.54 23.98 3.09
CA VAL A 17 -3.86 23.20 2.04
C VAL A 17 -4.81 22.10 1.59
N THR A 18 -5.16 22.10 0.29
CA THR A 18 -5.92 21.02 -0.34
C THR A 18 -4.95 19.94 -0.76
N ALA A 19 -4.95 18.80 -0.07
CA ALA A 19 -4.04 17.70 -0.39
C ALA A 19 -4.58 16.81 -1.53
N LEU A 20 -5.91 16.71 -1.66
CA LEU A 20 -6.60 15.98 -2.72
C LEU A 20 -7.78 16.82 -3.18
N ASP A 21 -7.95 16.96 -4.48
CA ASP A 21 -9.05 17.72 -5.07
C ASP A 21 -9.76 16.86 -6.13
N SER A 22 -11.03 16.54 -5.84
CA SER A 22 -11.93 15.83 -6.76
C SER A 22 -11.39 14.48 -7.26
N VAL A 23 -10.63 13.74 -6.41
CA VAL A 23 -10.11 12.43 -6.74
C VAL A 23 -11.21 11.38 -6.68
N SER A 24 -11.40 10.66 -7.78
CA SER A 24 -12.26 9.47 -7.87
C SER A 24 -11.45 8.31 -8.39
N VAL A 25 -11.30 7.25 -7.60
CA VAL A 25 -10.52 6.07 -7.95
C VAL A 25 -11.15 4.81 -7.39
N GLU A 26 -11.09 3.73 -8.16
CA GLU A 26 -11.51 2.40 -7.75
C GLU A 26 -10.33 1.42 -7.92
N PHE A 27 -10.08 0.58 -6.91
CA PHE A 27 -9.09 -0.49 -6.95
C PHE A 27 -9.82 -1.82 -7.11
N ARG A 28 -9.44 -2.57 -8.14
CA ARG A 28 -10.07 -3.85 -8.46
C ARG A 28 -9.53 -4.96 -7.58
N THR A 29 -10.41 -5.87 -7.19
CA THR A 29 -9.99 -7.05 -6.44
C THR A 29 -9.02 -7.90 -7.26
N GLY A 30 -7.92 -8.33 -6.63
CA GLY A 30 -6.91 -9.15 -7.29
C GLY A 30 -6.03 -8.38 -8.28
N GLU A 31 -5.97 -7.04 -8.15
CA GLU A 31 -5.13 -6.17 -8.98
C GLU A 31 -3.99 -5.57 -8.14
N PHE A 32 -2.81 -5.47 -8.74
CA PHE A 32 -1.69 -4.72 -8.20
C PHE A 32 -1.70 -3.32 -8.82
N THR A 33 -1.97 -2.29 -8.02
CA THR A 33 -1.95 -0.89 -8.48
C THR A 33 -0.78 -0.13 -7.84
N ALA A 34 -0.06 0.65 -8.62
CA ALA A 34 0.91 1.63 -8.12
C ALA A 34 0.37 3.05 -8.24
N ILE A 35 0.61 3.89 -7.22
CA ILE A 35 0.31 5.32 -7.24
C ILE A 35 1.64 6.05 -7.30
N MET A 36 1.86 6.82 -8.36
CA MET A 36 3.07 7.59 -8.61
C MET A 36 2.80 9.10 -8.68
N GLY A 37 3.85 9.88 -8.59
CA GLY A 37 3.81 11.33 -8.72
C GLY A 37 4.89 12.02 -7.89
N PRO A 38 5.10 13.34 -8.06
CA PRO A 38 6.11 14.09 -7.34
C PRO A 38 5.87 14.12 -5.82
N SER A 39 6.89 14.52 -5.06
CA SER A 39 6.74 14.72 -3.63
C SER A 39 5.69 15.80 -3.34
N GLY A 40 4.81 15.57 -2.38
CA GLY A 40 3.73 16.50 -2.04
C GLY A 40 2.48 16.40 -2.91
N SER A 41 2.42 15.53 -3.92
CA SER A 41 1.25 15.40 -4.83
C SER A 41 -0.02 14.82 -4.18
N GLY A 42 0.04 14.37 -2.91
CA GLY A 42 -1.12 13.82 -2.19
C GLY A 42 -1.18 12.30 -2.12
N LYS A 43 -0.20 11.55 -2.63
CA LYS A 43 -0.20 10.06 -2.67
C LYS A 43 -0.42 9.39 -1.32
N SER A 44 0.39 9.74 -0.32
CA SER A 44 0.26 9.18 1.04
C SER A 44 -1.07 9.62 1.69
N THR A 45 -1.54 10.84 1.42
CA THR A 45 -2.85 11.30 1.88
C THR A 45 -3.97 10.47 1.26
N LEU A 46 -3.91 10.20 -0.04
CA LEU A 46 -4.88 9.33 -0.72
C LEU A 46 -4.90 7.93 -0.09
N MET A 47 -3.73 7.33 0.08
CA MET A 47 -3.60 6.02 0.72
C MET A 47 -4.13 6.02 2.16
N HIS A 48 -3.82 7.06 2.97
CA HIS A 48 -4.29 7.17 4.35
C HIS A 48 -5.81 7.33 4.41
N CYS A 49 -6.42 8.11 3.52
CA CYS A 49 -7.87 8.23 3.42
C CYS A 49 -8.52 6.88 3.06
N MET A 50 -7.97 6.17 2.07
CA MET A 50 -8.47 4.85 1.67
C MET A 50 -8.35 3.81 2.78
N ALA A 51 -7.30 3.92 3.58
CA ALA A 51 -7.07 3.04 4.73
C ALA A 51 -7.85 3.45 5.99
N GLY A 52 -8.61 4.54 5.94
CA GLY A 52 -9.31 5.09 7.11
C GLY A 52 -8.37 5.55 8.22
N LEU A 53 -7.13 5.90 7.89
CA LEU A 53 -6.17 6.52 8.81
C LEU A 53 -6.40 8.02 8.93
N ASP A 54 -6.81 8.66 7.81
CA ASP A 54 -7.25 10.03 7.75
C ASP A 54 -8.72 10.10 7.34
N SER A 55 -9.43 11.13 7.79
CA SER A 55 -10.81 11.38 7.40
C SER A 55 -10.86 12.25 6.15
N VAL A 56 -11.76 11.91 5.23
CA VAL A 56 -12.10 12.80 4.13
C VAL A 56 -12.99 13.93 4.64
N SER A 57 -12.78 15.19 4.21
CA SER A 57 -13.64 16.30 4.61
C SER A 57 -14.94 16.35 3.77
N GLU A 58 -14.91 15.88 2.51
CA GLU A 58 -16.07 15.69 1.62
C GLU A 58 -15.90 14.40 0.83
N GLY A 59 -16.98 13.77 0.38
CA GLY A 59 -16.96 12.50 -0.33
C GLY A 59 -17.03 11.29 0.60
N SER A 60 -16.75 10.12 0.05
CA SER A 60 -16.85 8.84 0.77
C SER A 60 -15.74 7.90 0.34
N THR A 61 -15.29 7.08 1.27
CA THR A 61 -14.31 6.01 1.03
C THR A 61 -14.93 4.68 1.40
N PHE A 62 -14.77 3.69 0.53
CA PHE A 62 -15.33 2.36 0.73
C PHE A 62 -14.25 1.28 0.75
N VAL A 63 -14.41 0.31 1.65
CA VAL A 63 -13.69 -0.97 1.60
C VAL A 63 -14.73 -2.07 1.41
N GLY A 64 -14.79 -2.62 0.18
CA GLY A 64 -15.93 -3.43 -0.28
C GLY A 64 -17.22 -2.62 -0.20
N ASP A 65 -18.25 -3.14 0.46
CA ASP A 65 -19.54 -2.46 0.63
C ASP A 65 -19.60 -1.56 1.88
N THR A 66 -18.48 -1.37 2.59
CA THR A 66 -18.45 -0.62 3.85
C THR A 66 -18.00 0.81 3.62
N ASP A 67 -18.88 1.79 3.86
CA ASP A 67 -18.55 3.22 3.86
C ASP A 67 -17.82 3.58 5.17
N LEU A 68 -16.56 4.00 5.06
CA LEU A 68 -15.71 4.33 6.20
C LEU A 68 -16.20 5.57 6.95
N SER A 69 -16.85 6.51 6.27
CA SER A 69 -17.38 7.76 6.87
C SER A 69 -18.48 7.51 7.90
N THR A 70 -19.13 6.34 7.82
CA THR A 70 -20.22 5.95 8.74
C THR A 70 -19.72 5.28 10.02
N LEU A 71 -18.42 4.97 10.09
CA LEU A 71 -17.81 4.19 11.18
C LEU A 71 -17.26 5.10 12.28
N ASN A 72 -17.44 4.69 13.54
CA ASN A 72 -16.73 5.31 14.67
C ASN A 72 -15.30 4.73 14.80
N ASP A 73 -14.45 5.37 15.63
CA ASP A 73 -13.04 5.00 15.82
C ASP A 73 -12.82 3.53 16.15
N LYS A 74 -13.70 2.96 17.00
CA LYS A 74 -13.62 1.54 17.37
C LYS A 74 -13.93 0.61 16.20
N GLN A 75 -14.89 0.98 15.36
CA GLN A 75 -15.25 0.25 14.16
C GLN A 75 -14.16 0.36 13.09
N LEU A 76 -13.61 1.58 12.87
CA LEU A 76 -12.47 1.81 11.98
C LEU A 76 -11.24 1.01 12.42
N THR A 77 -10.93 0.99 13.72
CA THR A 77 -9.82 0.19 14.26
C THR A 77 -10.01 -1.30 13.99
N ARG A 78 -11.24 -1.81 14.15
CA ARG A 78 -11.55 -3.22 13.83
C ARG A 78 -11.43 -3.49 12.34
N LEU A 79 -11.99 -2.62 11.50
CA LEU A 79 -11.94 -2.76 10.05
C LEU A 79 -10.48 -2.78 9.57
N ARG A 80 -9.63 -1.83 10.03
CA ARG A 80 -8.19 -1.81 9.67
C ARG A 80 -7.49 -3.11 10.07
N ARG A 81 -7.74 -3.58 11.28
CA ARG A 81 -7.13 -4.82 11.77
C ARG A 81 -7.53 -6.05 10.94
N ASP A 82 -8.82 -6.14 10.57
CA ASP A 82 -9.41 -7.35 10.00
C ASP A 82 -9.39 -7.36 8.46
N ARG A 83 -9.38 -6.18 7.82
CA ARG A 83 -9.59 -6.06 6.37
C ARG A 83 -8.48 -5.32 5.63
N ILE A 84 -7.51 -4.71 6.32
CA ILE A 84 -6.45 -3.92 5.70
C ILE A 84 -5.08 -4.40 6.19
N GLY A 85 -4.21 -4.73 5.24
CA GLY A 85 -2.79 -4.97 5.48
C GLY A 85 -1.96 -3.72 5.23
N PHE A 86 -0.84 -3.55 5.97
CA PHE A 86 0.08 -2.45 5.76
C PHE A 86 1.52 -2.92 5.64
N VAL A 87 2.23 -2.39 4.65
CA VAL A 87 3.67 -2.54 4.44
C VAL A 87 4.27 -1.14 4.37
N PHE A 88 5.19 -0.81 5.28
CA PHE A 88 5.80 0.51 5.37
C PHE A 88 7.28 0.47 4.96
N GLN A 89 7.80 1.61 4.52
CA GLN A 89 9.21 1.79 4.20
C GLN A 89 10.13 1.46 5.39
N SER A 90 9.74 1.78 6.61
CA SER A 90 10.51 1.53 7.84
C SER A 90 10.21 0.19 8.50
N PHE A 91 9.59 -0.76 7.79
CA PHE A 91 9.20 -2.10 8.22
C PHE A 91 8.22 -2.13 9.41
N ASN A 92 8.36 -1.24 10.38
CA ASN A 92 7.54 -1.11 11.59
C ASN A 92 7.35 -2.44 12.33
N LEU A 93 8.43 -3.23 12.43
CA LEU A 93 8.44 -4.43 13.25
C LEU A 93 8.63 -4.08 14.72
N VAL A 94 7.99 -4.84 15.60
CA VAL A 94 8.20 -4.71 17.05
C VAL A 94 9.54 -5.35 17.41
N PRO A 95 10.53 -4.57 17.87
CA PRO A 95 11.93 -5.03 17.98
C PRO A 95 12.15 -6.11 19.04
N THR A 96 11.25 -6.23 20.03
CA THR A 96 11.31 -7.24 21.10
C THR A 96 10.69 -8.57 20.69
N LEU A 97 9.90 -8.61 19.63
CA LEU A 97 9.24 -9.80 19.11
C LEU A 97 10.11 -10.48 18.05
N THR A 98 10.00 -11.80 17.97
CA THR A 98 10.58 -12.60 16.88
C THR A 98 9.88 -12.32 15.54
N ALA A 99 10.44 -12.82 14.43
CA ALA A 99 9.79 -12.75 13.13
C ALA A 99 8.42 -13.44 13.14
N SER A 100 8.32 -14.64 13.76
CA SER A 100 7.05 -15.35 13.89
C SER A 100 6.01 -14.54 14.65
N GLU A 101 6.38 -13.98 15.80
CA GLU A 101 5.50 -13.16 16.62
C GLU A 101 5.09 -11.85 15.93
N ASN A 102 6.00 -11.21 15.15
CA ASN A 102 5.66 -10.05 14.34
C ASN A 102 4.65 -10.40 13.24
N ILE A 103 4.80 -11.56 12.59
CA ILE A 103 3.87 -12.02 11.55
C ILE A 103 2.47 -12.26 12.15
N THR A 104 2.38 -12.93 13.31
CA THR A 104 1.09 -13.29 13.92
C THR A 104 0.45 -12.17 14.72
N LEU A 105 1.16 -11.06 14.96
CA LEU A 105 0.73 -9.96 15.82
C LEU A 105 -0.69 -9.42 15.53
N PRO A 106 -1.12 -9.21 14.27
CA PRO A 106 -2.48 -8.75 13.99
C PRO A 106 -3.55 -9.75 14.46
N MET A 107 -3.27 -11.04 14.32
CA MET A 107 -4.16 -12.12 14.72
C MET A 107 -4.26 -12.19 16.25
N ASP A 108 -3.11 -12.08 16.93
CA ASP A 108 -3.02 -12.13 18.39
C ASP A 108 -3.76 -10.94 19.04
N ILE A 109 -3.56 -9.71 18.51
CA ILE A 109 -4.29 -8.51 18.95
C ILE A 109 -5.80 -8.65 18.67
N GLY A 110 -6.17 -9.30 17.57
CA GLY A 110 -7.56 -9.58 17.19
C GLY A 110 -8.23 -10.65 18.03
N GLY A 111 -7.48 -11.44 18.78
CA GLY A 111 -7.97 -12.65 19.44
C GLY A 111 -8.37 -13.75 18.45
N HIS A 112 -7.80 -13.71 17.24
CA HIS A 112 -8.04 -14.69 16.19
C HIS A 112 -7.01 -15.81 16.24
N ARG A 113 -7.42 -17.02 15.88
CA ARG A 113 -6.49 -18.13 15.74
C ARG A 113 -5.77 -18.05 14.40
N VAL A 114 -4.45 -18.22 14.45
CA VAL A 114 -3.64 -18.34 13.22
C VAL A 114 -3.92 -19.70 12.57
N ASP A 115 -4.28 -19.68 11.31
CA ASP A 115 -4.35 -20.87 10.45
C ASP A 115 -2.91 -21.38 10.23
N LYS A 116 -2.60 -22.56 10.75
CA LYS A 116 -1.24 -23.12 10.72
C LYS A 116 -0.77 -23.48 9.31
N GLU A 117 -1.67 -23.95 8.46
CA GLU A 117 -1.35 -24.30 7.08
C GLU A 117 -1.04 -23.03 6.29
N TRP A 118 -1.88 -22.00 6.46
CA TRP A 118 -1.68 -20.70 5.86
C TRP A 118 -0.38 -20.03 6.34
N PHE A 119 -0.11 -20.03 7.64
CA PHE A 119 1.13 -19.52 8.20
C PHE A 119 2.35 -20.21 7.59
N THR A 120 2.35 -21.56 7.55
CA THR A 120 3.45 -22.33 6.99
C THR A 120 3.64 -22.01 5.51
N HIS A 121 2.54 -21.85 4.77
CA HIS A 121 2.57 -21.50 3.38
C HIS A 121 3.21 -20.11 3.16
N ILE A 122 2.74 -19.09 3.86
CA ILE A 122 3.28 -17.71 3.78
C ILE A 122 4.77 -17.66 4.14
N VAL A 123 5.18 -18.24 5.26
CA VAL A 123 6.59 -18.17 5.68
C VAL A 123 7.51 -18.92 4.74
N THR A 124 7.02 -19.95 4.07
CA THR A 124 7.77 -20.70 3.05
C THR A 124 7.90 -19.89 1.77
N SER A 125 6.81 -19.33 1.24
CA SER A 125 6.80 -18.50 0.03
C SER A 125 7.68 -17.26 0.19
N PHE A 126 7.72 -16.67 1.39
CA PHE A 126 8.55 -15.50 1.69
C PHE A 126 9.99 -15.83 2.10
N GLY A 127 10.37 -17.11 2.07
CA GLY A 127 11.73 -17.57 2.42
C GLY A 127 12.12 -17.33 3.88
N LEU A 128 11.13 -17.30 4.80
CA LEU A 128 11.31 -16.95 6.21
C LEU A 128 11.44 -18.17 7.14
N THR A 129 11.27 -19.40 6.64
CA THR A 129 11.21 -20.63 7.43
C THR A 129 12.38 -20.77 8.43
N LYS A 130 13.59 -20.36 8.04
CA LYS A 130 14.80 -20.44 8.89
C LYS A 130 15.02 -19.17 9.73
N ARG A 131 14.09 -18.23 9.74
CA ARG A 131 14.23 -16.91 10.38
C ARG A 131 13.15 -16.64 11.42
N LEU A 132 12.24 -17.56 11.67
CA LEU A 132 11.07 -17.36 12.52
C LEU A 132 11.40 -16.97 13.95
N ASP A 133 12.49 -17.51 14.51
CA ASP A 133 12.93 -17.25 15.88
C ASP A 133 13.87 -16.02 15.99
N HIS A 134 14.24 -15.40 14.86
CA HIS A 134 15.12 -14.22 14.87
C HIS A 134 14.32 -12.96 15.21
N ARG A 135 14.97 -12.02 15.89
CA ARG A 135 14.44 -10.67 16.14
C ARG A 135 14.82 -9.74 14.99
N PRO A 136 14.13 -8.61 14.81
CA PRO A 136 14.43 -7.65 13.75
C PRO A 136 15.91 -7.25 13.64
N SER A 137 16.61 -7.07 14.77
CA SER A 137 18.03 -6.73 14.80
C SER A 137 18.96 -7.81 14.25
N GLU A 138 18.48 -9.03 14.08
CA GLU A 138 19.20 -10.21 13.58
C GLU A 138 18.87 -10.50 12.09
N LEU A 139 18.01 -9.68 11.48
CA LEU A 139 17.52 -9.80 10.12
C LEU A 139 18.10 -8.71 9.23
N SER A 140 18.41 -9.04 7.95
CA SER A 140 18.71 -8.02 6.94
C SER A 140 17.47 -7.17 6.64
N GLY A 141 17.66 -5.98 6.04
CA GLY A 141 16.55 -5.10 5.64
C GLY A 141 15.51 -5.81 4.76
N GLY A 142 15.95 -6.55 3.74
CA GLY A 142 15.06 -7.35 2.89
C GLY A 142 14.32 -8.45 3.67
N GLN A 143 14.97 -9.10 4.66
CA GLN A 143 14.30 -10.08 5.52
C GLN A 143 13.27 -9.41 6.43
N GLN A 144 13.58 -8.25 7.01
CA GLN A 144 12.62 -7.47 7.80
C GLN A 144 11.41 -7.07 6.96
N GLN A 145 11.62 -6.63 5.72
CA GLN A 145 10.53 -6.25 4.83
C GLN A 145 9.65 -7.45 4.47
N ARG A 146 10.24 -8.61 4.18
CA ARG A 146 9.47 -9.85 3.96
C ARG A 146 8.66 -10.27 5.19
N VAL A 147 9.18 -10.07 6.41
CA VAL A 147 8.39 -10.25 7.63
C VAL A 147 7.23 -9.26 7.69
N ALA A 148 7.44 -7.99 7.33
CA ALA A 148 6.36 -6.99 7.27
C ALA A 148 5.30 -7.34 6.22
N CYS A 149 5.70 -7.84 5.04
CA CYS A 149 4.77 -8.35 4.02
C CYS A 149 3.98 -9.57 4.52
N ALA A 150 4.66 -10.54 5.16
CA ALA A 150 4.01 -11.71 5.75
C ALA A 150 2.99 -11.32 6.84
N ARG A 151 3.33 -10.33 7.68
CA ARG A 151 2.41 -9.75 8.67
C ARG A 151 1.20 -9.10 8.00
N ALA A 152 1.39 -8.41 6.89
CA ALA A 152 0.30 -7.73 6.19
C ALA A 152 -0.74 -8.71 5.61
N ILE A 153 -0.29 -9.90 5.15
CA ILE A 153 -1.18 -10.87 4.47
C ILE A 153 -1.75 -11.94 5.41
N ILE A 154 -1.16 -12.16 6.59
CA ILE A 154 -1.52 -13.30 7.46
C ILE A 154 -3.01 -13.33 7.83
N GLY A 155 -3.63 -12.17 7.96
CA GLY A 155 -5.06 -12.00 8.25
C GLY A 155 -5.97 -12.18 7.04
N ARG A 156 -5.44 -12.41 5.84
CA ARG A 156 -6.19 -12.42 4.57
C ARG A 156 -7.04 -11.17 4.41
N PRO A 157 -6.41 -9.98 4.44
CA PRO A 157 -7.13 -8.71 4.30
C PRO A 157 -7.77 -8.57 2.92
N ASP A 158 -8.73 -7.66 2.76
CA ASP A 158 -9.31 -7.35 1.46
C ASP A 158 -8.36 -6.57 0.57
N ILE A 159 -7.48 -5.75 1.19
CA ILE A 159 -6.51 -4.90 0.50
C ILE A 159 -5.24 -4.74 1.33
N ILE A 160 -4.09 -4.68 0.65
CA ILE A 160 -2.78 -4.39 1.24
C ILE A 160 -2.29 -3.06 0.69
N PHE A 161 -1.99 -2.12 1.58
CA PHE A 161 -1.35 -0.85 1.25
C PHE A 161 0.15 -0.90 1.52
N GLY A 162 0.95 -0.43 0.57
CA GLY A 162 2.40 -0.27 0.69
C GLY A 162 2.82 1.19 0.53
N ASP A 163 3.44 1.76 1.57
CA ASP A 163 4.01 3.11 1.51
C ASP A 163 5.51 3.00 1.30
N GLU A 164 5.96 3.24 0.07
CA GLU A 164 7.36 3.13 -0.36
C GLU A 164 8.00 1.79 0.10
N PRO A 165 7.41 0.63 -0.23
CA PRO A 165 7.77 -0.64 0.39
C PRO A 165 9.22 -1.09 0.12
N THR A 166 9.91 -0.45 -0.82
CA THR A 166 11.30 -0.75 -1.21
C THR A 166 12.26 0.41 -0.96
N GLY A 167 11.79 1.56 -0.47
CA GLY A 167 12.56 2.79 -0.40
C GLY A 167 13.80 2.75 0.50
N ASN A 168 13.90 1.79 1.42
CA ASN A 168 15.07 1.61 2.32
C ASN A 168 15.90 0.36 1.98
N LEU A 169 15.72 -0.24 0.79
CA LEU A 169 16.34 -1.49 0.40
C LEU A 169 17.37 -1.28 -0.73
N ASP A 170 18.37 -2.15 -0.79
CA ASP A 170 19.21 -2.29 -1.97
C ASP A 170 18.43 -2.93 -3.15
N SER A 171 18.96 -2.81 -4.37
CA SER A 171 18.26 -3.24 -5.59
C SER A 171 17.87 -4.73 -5.58
N ASN A 172 18.70 -5.61 -5.02
CA ASN A 172 18.40 -7.05 -4.98
C ASN A 172 17.26 -7.31 -4.00
N SER A 173 17.33 -6.74 -2.80
CA SER A 173 16.28 -6.85 -1.77
C SER A 173 14.97 -6.22 -2.25
N SER A 174 15.02 -5.11 -3.00
CA SER A 174 13.84 -4.48 -3.61
C SER A 174 13.16 -5.42 -4.59
N THR A 175 13.94 -6.04 -5.50
CA THR A 175 13.41 -7.02 -6.47
C THR A 175 12.76 -8.21 -5.76
N GLU A 176 13.37 -8.76 -4.70
CA GLU A 176 12.81 -9.86 -3.93
C GLU A 176 11.46 -9.49 -3.28
N VAL A 177 11.36 -8.29 -2.71
CA VAL A 177 10.12 -7.79 -2.08
C VAL A 177 9.02 -7.55 -3.13
N LEU A 178 9.35 -6.91 -4.26
CA LEU A 178 8.40 -6.66 -5.33
C LEU A 178 7.88 -7.96 -5.96
N THR A 179 8.78 -8.93 -6.21
CA THR A 179 8.39 -10.26 -6.68
C THR A 179 7.48 -10.95 -5.66
N THR A 180 7.75 -10.80 -4.37
CA THR A 180 6.91 -11.33 -3.31
C THR A 180 5.52 -10.68 -3.32
N LEU A 181 5.44 -9.35 -3.44
CA LEU A 181 4.15 -8.64 -3.52
C LEU A 181 3.39 -9.03 -4.79
N ARG A 182 4.07 -9.21 -5.92
CA ARG A 182 3.45 -9.71 -7.16
C ARG A 182 2.85 -11.11 -6.96
N SER A 183 3.60 -12.04 -6.37
CA SER A 183 3.11 -13.39 -6.11
C SER A 183 1.90 -13.41 -5.15
N VAL A 184 1.81 -12.45 -4.24
CA VAL A 184 0.65 -12.28 -3.35
C VAL A 184 -0.63 -11.95 -4.13
N VAL A 185 -0.51 -11.20 -5.20
CA VAL A 185 -1.64 -10.91 -6.10
C VAL A 185 -1.94 -12.13 -6.98
N ASP A 186 -0.94 -12.67 -7.64
CA ASP A 186 -1.10 -13.75 -8.63
C ASP A 186 -1.59 -15.06 -8.01
N ASP A 187 -0.99 -15.46 -6.88
CA ASP A 187 -1.24 -16.77 -6.27
C ASP A 187 -2.44 -16.77 -5.31
N TYR A 188 -2.74 -15.60 -4.69
CA TYR A 188 -3.78 -15.51 -3.65
C TYR A 188 -4.93 -14.58 -4.00
N ASN A 189 -4.93 -13.99 -5.21
CA ASN A 189 -5.94 -13.03 -5.66
C ASN A 189 -6.10 -11.85 -4.67
N GLN A 190 -4.97 -11.43 -4.08
CA GLN A 190 -4.93 -10.36 -3.11
C GLN A 190 -4.88 -9.01 -3.82
N THR A 191 -5.59 -8.01 -3.32
CA THR A 191 -5.48 -6.64 -3.85
C THR A 191 -4.30 -5.93 -3.18
N VAL A 192 -3.40 -5.36 -3.99
CA VAL A 192 -2.23 -4.60 -3.49
C VAL A 192 -2.21 -3.21 -4.11
N VAL A 193 -2.04 -2.19 -3.28
CA VAL A 193 -1.85 -0.80 -3.70
C VAL A 193 -0.57 -0.28 -3.08
N ILE A 194 0.39 0.14 -3.91
CA ILE A 194 1.62 0.77 -3.42
C ILE A 194 1.69 2.25 -3.79
N VAL A 195 2.24 3.04 -2.91
CA VAL A 195 2.73 4.39 -3.21
C VAL A 195 4.22 4.29 -3.45
N THR A 196 4.70 4.77 -4.56
CA THR A 196 6.13 4.79 -4.86
C THR A 196 6.51 5.91 -5.83
N HIS A 197 7.76 6.33 -5.79
CA HIS A 197 8.39 7.20 -6.80
C HIS A 197 9.35 6.42 -7.71
N ASP A 198 9.56 5.12 -7.45
CA ASP A 198 10.47 4.28 -8.23
C ASP A 198 9.73 3.65 -9.43
N PRO A 199 10.11 3.98 -10.69
CA PRO A 199 9.52 3.41 -11.89
C PRO A 199 9.67 1.89 -11.97
N LEU A 200 10.76 1.33 -11.44
CA LEU A 200 10.96 -0.13 -11.41
C LEU A 200 9.93 -0.77 -10.47
N ALA A 201 9.72 -0.22 -9.29
CA ALA A 201 8.70 -0.74 -8.37
C ALA A 201 7.29 -0.66 -8.99
N ALA A 202 6.96 0.43 -9.65
CA ALA A 202 5.67 0.61 -10.30
C ALA A 202 5.47 -0.33 -11.50
N SER A 203 6.53 -0.75 -12.20
CA SER A 203 6.41 -1.68 -13.33
C SER A 203 6.03 -3.13 -12.96
N TYR A 204 6.00 -3.47 -11.66
CA TYR A 204 5.45 -4.72 -11.16
C TYR A 204 3.93 -4.71 -11.04
N ALA A 205 3.30 -3.54 -11.14
CA ALA A 205 1.85 -3.38 -11.02
C ALA A 205 1.14 -3.70 -12.34
N ASP A 206 -0.14 -4.08 -12.26
CA ASP A 206 -1.01 -4.21 -13.43
C ASP A 206 -1.46 -2.83 -13.93
N ARG A 207 -1.43 -1.84 -13.02
CA ARG A 207 -1.92 -0.49 -13.27
C ARG A 207 -1.10 0.54 -12.51
N VAL A 208 -0.77 1.66 -13.16
CA VAL A 208 -0.14 2.82 -12.52
C VAL A 208 -1.06 4.03 -12.63
N ILE A 209 -1.27 4.70 -11.51
CA ILE A 209 -2.05 5.95 -11.42
C ILE A 209 -1.07 7.08 -11.12
N PHE A 210 -1.11 8.15 -11.92
CA PHE A 210 -0.26 9.32 -11.69
C PHE A 210 -1.04 10.43 -11.00
N LEU A 211 -0.50 10.89 -9.86
CA LEU A 211 -1.10 11.93 -9.03
C LEU A 211 -0.19 13.16 -9.01
N THR A 212 -0.75 14.33 -9.34
CA THR A 212 -0.05 15.63 -9.30
C THR A 212 -0.98 16.67 -8.70
N ASP A 213 -0.50 17.46 -7.76
CA ASP A 213 -1.24 18.55 -7.11
C ASP A 213 -2.64 18.13 -6.63
N GLY A 214 -2.76 16.92 -6.07
CA GLY A 214 -4.00 16.39 -5.55
C GLY A 214 -4.99 15.86 -6.59
N HIS A 215 -4.60 15.76 -7.87
CA HIS A 215 -5.44 15.26 -8.96
C HIS A 215 -4.83 14.02 -9.62
N ILE A 216 -5.67 13.09 -10.07
CA ILE A 216 -5.25 12.03 -10.99
C ILE A 216 -5.11 12.65 -12.38
N VAL A 217 -3.90 12.61 -12.95
CA VAL A 217 -3.58 13.25 -14.23
C VAL A 217 -3.39 12.25 -15.36
N ASP A 218 -3.03 11.00 -15.06
CA ASP A 218 -2.87 9.95 -16.08
C ASP A 218 -2.97 8.56 -15.43
N GLU A 219 -3.12 7.53 -16.28
CA GLU A 219 -3.21 6.14 -15.88
C GLU A 219 -2.62 5.23 -16.97
N LEU A 220 -1.78 4.26 -16.56
CA LEU A 220 -1.24 3.22 -17.43
C LEU A 220 -1.72 1.85 -16.98
N THR A 221 -2.08 1.00 -17.94
CA THR A 221 -2.33 -0.44 -17.75
C THR A 221 -1.18 -1.23 -18.36
N ASP A 222 -0.83 -2.37 -17.75
CA ASP A 222 0.31 -3.20 -18.13
C ASP A 222 1.61 -2.38 -18.34
N PRO A 223 2.03 -1.59 -17.32
CA PRO A 223 3.07 -0.59 -17.48
C PRO A 223 4.45 -1.22 -17.66
N THR A 224 5.25 -0.68 -18.58
CA THR A 224 6.69 -0.91 -18.63
C THR A 224 7.45 0.24 -17.95
N THR A 225 8.67 0.00 -17.49
CA THR A 225 9.51 1.05 -16.89
C THR A 225 9.69 2.22 -17.86
N GLU A 226 9.87 1.95 -19.19
CA GLU A 226 10.01 2.98 -20.21
C GLU A 226 8.73 3.81 -20.38
N ALA A 227 7.56 3.17 -20.40
CA ALA A 227 6.28 3.88 -20.50
C ALA A 227 6.07 4.78 -19.26
N ILE A 228 6.34 4.28 -18.06
CA ILE A 228 6.26 5.04 -16.82
C ILE A 228 7.17 6.27 -16.88
N LEU A 229 8.46 6.10 -17.25
CA LEU A 229 9.40 7.21 -17.36
C LEU A 229 8.96 8.25 -18.41
N SER A 230 8.42 7.81 -19.54
CA SER A 230 7.89 8.69 -20.57
C SER A 230 6.69 9.52 -20.05
N THR A 231 5.76 8.88 -19.36
CA THR A 231 4.59 9.57 -18.77
C THR A 231 5.02 10.58 -17.70
N MET A 232 5.96 10.19 -16.80
CA MET A 232 6.51 11.11 -15.80
C MET A 232 7.15 12.34 -16.43
N ALA A 233 7.97 12.15 -17.49
CA ALA A 233 8.61 13.27 -18.21
C ALA A 233 7.59 14.21 -18.86
N THR A 234 6.44 13.69 -19.30
CA THR A 234 5.34 14.49 -19.87
C THR A 234 4.60 15.29 -18.79
N ILE A 235 4.37 14.67 -17.63
CA ILE A 235 3.72 15.33 -16.49
C ILE A 235 4.60 16.46 -15.92
N ASP A 236 5.92 16.24 -15.82
CA ASP A 236 6.86 17.23 -15.29
C ASP A 236 7.09 18.42 -16.27
N ASN A 237 6.83 18.24 -17.57
CA ASN A 237 7.02 19.25 -18.60
C ASN A 237 5.77 19.38 -19.53
N PRO A 238 4.66 19.95 -19.03
CA PRO A 238 3.42 20.07 -19.79
C PRO A 238 3.53 20.94 -21.06
N ASP A 239 4.54 21.80 -21.15
CA ASP A 239 4.76 22.69 -22.31
C ASP A 239 5.31 21.97 -23.57
N ASN A 240 5.72 20.70 -23.45
CA ASN A 240 6.23 19.92 -24.59
C ASN A 240 5.14 19.24 -25.45
N GLN A 241 3.86 19.47 -25.17
CA GLN A 241 2.73 18.91 -25.94
C GLN A 241 2.27 19.76 -27.15
N VAL A 242 2.96 20.88 -27.43
CA VAL A 242 2.62 21.75 -28.59
C VAL A 242 3.79 21.79 -29.56
N SER A 243 3.90 20.76 -30.38
CA SER A 243 4.68 20.82 -31.63
C SER A 243 4.14 19.83 -32.64
#